data_f71765c69b6d302984d27ba71cc9c83e
#
_entry.id   f71765c69b6d302984d27ba71cc9c83e
#
_cell.length_a   1.000
_cell.length_b   1.000
_cell.length_c   1.000
_cell.angle_alpha   90.00
_cell.angle_beta   90.00
_cell.angle_gamma   90.00
#
_symmetry.space_group_name_H-M   'P 1'
#
loop_
_entity.id
_entity.type
_entity.pdbx_description
1 polymer ?
#
loop_
_entity_poly.entity_id
_entity_poly.type
_entity_poly.pdbx_seq_one_letter_code
_entity_poly.pdbx_strand_id
1 'polypeptide(L)'
;MDWTARLNEALGYMEDNLEKTVEIEEAARLANCSLFHFCRMFEVVFGTGPAEYVRRRRLSRAALDLAASKDKVIDVALRYGWESPESFAKAFRRCFGITPSEARQNDIELETWPPIQLAFLAGMYNPFM
;
A
#
# COMPACT_ATOMS: atom_id res chain seq x y z
N MET A 1 -2.95 -24.73 7.13
CA MET A 1 -3.02 -23.57 6.24
C MET A 1 -1.70 -23.42 5.51
N ASP A 2 -1.75 -23.29 4.21
CA ASP A 2 -0.53 -23.20 3.42
C ASP A 2 0.07 -21.79 3.45
N TRP A 3 1.26 -21.66 2.88
CA TRP A 3 2.01 -20.40 2.86
C TRP A 3 1.22 -19.27 2.15
N THR A 4 0.56 -19.59 1.03
CA THR A 4 -0.20 -18.62 0.25
C THR A 4 -1.36 -18.03 1.08
N ALA A 5 -2.09 -18.88 1.80
CA ALA A 5 -3.20 -18.43 2.64
C ALA A 5 -2.69 -17.55 3.78
N ARG A 6 -1.56 -17.90 4.39
CA ARG A 6 -0.98 -17.11 5.48
C ARG A 6 -0.48 -15.75 4.99
N LEU A 7 0.16 -15.71 3.84
CA LEU A 7 0.63 -14.46 3.27
C LEU A 7 -0.56 -13.58 2.86
N ASN A 8 -1.64 -14.19 2.35
CA ASN A 8 -2.87 -13.48 2.04
C ASN A 8 -3.49 -12.83 3.28
N GLU A 9 -3.46 -13.50 4.43
CA GLU A 9 -3.92 -12.92 5.69
C GLU A 9 -3.08 -11.70 6.08
N ALA A 10 -1.76 -11.78 5.91
CA ALA A 10 -0.86 -10.67 6.20
C ALA A 10 -1.16 -9.48 5.27
N LEU A 11 -1.33 -9.72 3.98
CA LEU A 11 -1.66 -8.68 3.01
C LEU A 11 -3.02 -8.05 3.30
N GLY A 12 -4.02 -8.86 3.65
CA GLY A 12 -5.35 -8.37 4.02
C GLY A 12 -5.30 -7.51 5.28
N TYR A 13 -4.54 -7.92 6.28
CA TYR A 13 -4.35 -7.14 7.49
C TYR A 13 -3.76 -5.75 7.16
N MET A 14 -2.73 -5.69 6.32
CA MET A 14 -2.12 -4.43 5.93
C MET A 14 -3.12 -3.53 5.19
N GLU A 15 -3.84 -4.09 4.25
CA GLU A 15 -4.83 -3.34 3.47
C GLU A 15 -5.98 -2.81 4.34
N ASP A 16 -6.46 -3.61 5.28
CA ASP A 16 -7.57 -3.24 6.15
C ASP A 16 -7.18 -2.15 7.15
N ASN A 17 -5.90 -1.93 7.38
CA ASN A 17 -5.41 -0.98 8.38
C ASN A 17 -4.69 0.22 7.78
N LEU A 18 -4.86 0.50 6.49
CA LEU A 18 -4.20 1.62 5.84
C LEU A 18 -4.55 2.98 6.44
N GLU A 19 -5.78 3.14 6.96
CA GLU A 19 -6.20 4.37 7.63
C GLU A 19 -5.88 4.37 9.13
N LYS A 20 -5.20 3.33 9.60
CA LYS A 20 -4.82 3.15 11.01
C LYS A 20 -3.33 2.86 11.07
N THR A 21 -2.89 2.22 12.15
CA THR A 21 -1.51 1.77 12.29
C THR A 21 -1.35 0.38 11.68
N VAL A 22 -0.36 0.21 10.82
CA VAL A 22 0.02 -1.10 10.29
C VAL A 22 1.30 -1.53 11.01
N GLU A 23 1.19 -2.59 11.82
CA GLU A 23 2.33 -3.18 12.50
C GLU A 23 2.91 -4.27 11.62
N ILE A 24 4.10 -4.07 11.07
CA ILE A 24 4.74 -5.06 10.18
C ILE A 24 5.00 -6.36 10.94
N GLU A 25 5.30 -6.26 12.25
CA GLU A 25 5.47 -7.45 13.10
C GLU A 25 4.22 -8.31 13.17
N GLU A 26 3.05 -7.67 13.22
CA GLU A 26 1.77 -8.39 13.21
C GLU A 26 1.52 -9.07 11.86
N ALA A 27 1.84 -8.40 10.78
CA ALA A 27 1.77 -9.00 9.44
C ALA A 27 2.68 -10.23 9.34
N ALA A 28 3.89 -10.12 9.87
CA ALA A 28 4.84 -11.24 9.90
C ALA A 28 4.28 -12.42 10.72
N ARG A 29 3.68 -12.11 11.87
CA ARG A 29 3.05 -13.14 12.72
C ARG A 29 1.95 -13.88 11.96
N LEU A 30 1.10 -13.15 11.25
CA LEU A 30 0.03 -13.75 10.45
C LEU A 30 0.58 -14.64 9.35
N ALA A 31 1.72 -14.27 8.79
CA ALA A 31 2.41 -15.07 7.77
C ALA A 31 3.24 -16.21 8.38
N ASN A 32 3.25 -16.33 9.71
CA ASN A 32 4.00 -17.36 10.44
C ASN A 32 5.52 -17.23 10.23
N CYS A 33 6.01 -15.99 10.20
CA CYS A 33 7.41 -15.65 9.98
C CYS A 33 7.93 -14.75 11.09
N SER A 34 9.26 -14.75 11.29
CA SER A 34 9.91 -13.68 12.04
C SER A 34 9.84 -12.39 11.22
N LEU A 35 10.00 -11.25 11.88
CA LEU A 35 10.01 -9.95 11.20
C LEU A 35 11.07 -9.90 10.12
N PHE A 36 12.29 -10.33 10.45
CA PHE A 36 13.41 -10.33 9.50
C PHE A 36 13.09 -11.19 8.26
N HIS A 37 12.61 -12.40 8.50
CA HIS A 37 12.29 -13.34 7.43
C HIS A 37 11.17 -12.80 6.55
N PHE A 38 10.15 -12.22 7.18
CA PHE A 38 9.02 -11.64 6.46
C PHE A 38 9.46 -10.50 5.53
N CYS A 39 10.26 -9.56 6.05
CA CYS A 39 10.76 -8.44 5.25
C CYS A 39 11.61 -8.91 4.08
N ARG A 40 12.49 -9.87 4.31
CA ARG A 40 13.36 -10.40 3.26
C ARG A 40 12.56 -11.13 2.18
N MET A 41 11.65 -12.00 2.60
CA MET A 41 10.80 -12.72 1.67
C MET A 41 9.96 -11.73 0.83
N PHE A 42 9.42 -10.70 1.50
CA PHE A 42 8.59 -9.70 0.82
C PHE A 42 9.39 -9.00 -0.28
N GLU A 43 10.63 -8.58 0.01
CA GLU A 43 11.50 -7.96 -0.98
C GLU A 43 11.82 -8.88 -2.16
N VAL A 44 12.11 -10.16 -1.87
CA VAL A 44 12.45 -11.13 -2.91
C VAL A 44 11.24 -11.41 -3.81
N VAL A 45 10.06 -11.58 -3.21
CA VAL A 45 8.85 -11.96 -3.96
C VAL A 45 8.21 -10.78 -4.67
N PHE A 46 8.13 -9.60 -4.01
CA PHE A 46 7.38 -8.46 -4.52
C PHE A 46 8.26 -7.30 -4.99
N GLY A 47 9.57 -7.40 -4.81
CA GLY A 47 10.50 -6.36 -5.27
C GLY A 47 10.57 -5.13 -4.37
N THR A 48 9.86 -5.12 -3.25
CA THR A 48 9.86 -4.00 -2.31
C THR A 48 9.60 -4.53 -0.90
N GLY A 49 10.07 -3.79 0.12
CA GLY A 49 9.80 -4.18 1.50
C GLY A 49 8.35 -3.91 1.89
N PRO A 50 7.87 -4.53 2.98
CA PRO A 50 6.47 -4.40 3.39
C PRO A 50 6.11 -2.97 3.83
N ALA A 51 7.02 -2.26 4.48
CA ALA A 51 6.76 -0.87 4.91
C ALA A 51 6.60 0.06 3.71
N GLU A 52 7.45 -0.09 2.70
CA GLU A 52 7.35 0.70 1.47
C GLU A 52 6.09 0.33 0.68
N TYR A 53 5.72 -0.94 0.67
CA TYR A 53 4.48 -1.40 0.06
C TYR A 53 3.27 -0.72 0.71
N VAL A 54 3.21 -0.70 2.05
CA VAL A 54 2.12 -0.03 2.78
C VAL A 54 2.07 1.45 2.43
N ARG A 55 3.23 2.11 2.39
CA ARG A 55 3.32 3.52 2.04
C ARG A 55 2.77 3.80 0.64
N ARG A 56 3.13 2.99 -0.34
CA ARG A 56 2.64 3.11 -1.71
C ARG A 56 1.14 2.87 -1.80
N ARG A 57 0.63 1.91 -1.04
CA ARG A 57 -0.81 1.65 -0.98
C ARG A 57 -1.56 2.84 -0.39
N ARG A 58 -1.03 3.43 0.69
CA ARG A 58 -1.62 4.63 1.30
C ARG A 58 -1.66 5.80 0.34
N LEU A 59 -0.57 6.05 -0.36
CA LEU A 59 -0.52 7.13 -1.36
C LEU A 59 -1.47 6.87 -2.52
N SER A 60 -1.59 5.62 -2.96
CA SER A 60 -2.50 5.26 -4.05
C SER A 60 -3.96 5.45 -3.64
N ARG A 61 -4.34 5.05 -2.44
CA ARG A 61 -5.69 5.27 -1.94
C ARG A 61 -5.98 6.76 -1.74
N ALA A 62 -5.00 7.51 -1.26
CA ALA A 62 -5.12 8.96 -1.13
C ALA A 62 -5.35 9.60 -2.51
N ALA A 63 -4.63 9.16 -3.54
CA ALA A 63 -4.81 9.65 -4.90
C ALA A 63 -6.24 9.40 -5.40
N LEU A 64 -6.78 8.22 -5.14
CA LEU A 64 -8.16 7.89 -5.51
C LEU A 64 -9.17 8.74 -4.74
N ASP A 65 -8.94 8.95 -3.45
CA ASP A 65 -9.82 9.80 -2.63
C ASP A 65 -9.82 11.26 -3.13
N LEU A 66 -8.64 11.77 -3.48
CA LEU A 66 -8.54 13.14 -4.04
C LEU A 66 -9.29 13.29 -5.36
N ALA A 67 -9.27 12.24 -6.19
CA ALA A 67 -9.96 12.25 -7.47
C ALA A 67 -11.48 12.09 -7.32
N ALA A 68 -11.91 11.28 -6.35
CA ALA A 68 -13.31 10.89 -6.19
C ALA A 68 -14.12 11.82 -5.29
N SER A 69 -13.47 12.70 -4.51
CA SER A 69 -14.15 13.52 -3.51
C SER A 69 -13.70 14.98 -3.58
N LYS A 70 -14.38 15.83 -2.81
CA LYS A 70 -14.01 17.24 -2.62
C LYS A 70 -13.35 17.46 -1.25
N ASP A 71 -12.92 16.38 -0.61
CA ASP A 71 -12.26 16.47 0.68
C ASP A 71 -10.99 17.32 0.58
N LYS A 72 -10.71 18.07 1.64
CA LYS A 72 -9.50 18.90 1.67
C LYS A 72 -8.26 17.99 1.64
N VAL A 73 -7.22 18.46 0.97
CA VAL A 73 -5.96 17.73 0.88
C VAL A 73 -5.44 17.37 2.27
N ILE A 74 -5.54 18.29 3.24
CA ILE A 74 -5.09 18.01 4.61
C ILE A 74 -5.88 16.87 5.25
N ASP A 75 -7.19 16.80 5.00
CA ASP A 75 -8.03 15.74 5.58
C ASP A 75 -7.65 14.38 5.00
N VAL A 76 -7.36 14.31 3.70
CA VAL A 76 -6.89 13.09 3.06
C VAL A 76 -5.51 12.70 3.61
N ALA A 77 -4.61 13.67 3.77
CA ALA A 77 -3.28 13.43 4.33
C ALA A 77 -3.37 12.80 5.73
N LEU A 78 -4.19 13.39 6.60
CA LEU A 78 -4.38 12.90 7.97
C LEU A 78 -5.02 11.51 7.99
N ARG A 79 -5.97 11.25 7.09
CA ARG A 79 -6.63 9.95 6.98
C ARG A 79 -5.63 8.81 6.80
N TYR A 80 -4.57 9.04 6.03
CA TYR A 80 -3.58 8.02 5.73
C TYR A 80 -2.29 8.17 6.54
N GLY A 81 -2.33 8.95 7.64
CA GLY A 81 -1.27 8.97 8.63
C GLY A 81 -0.17 10.00 8.44
N TRP A 82 -0.32 10.92 7.49
CA TRP A 82 0.63 12.03 7.38
C TRP A 82 0.27 13.12 8.37
N GLU A 83 1.29 13.69 9.04
CA GLU A 83 1.09 14.67 10.10
C GLU A 83 0.83 16.09 9.57
N SER A 84 1.25 16.37 8.33
CA SER A 84 1.11 17.69 7.75
C SER A 84 0.85 17.61 6.25
N PRO A 85 0.20 18.63 5.66
CA PRO A 85 0.03 18.67 4.21
C PRO A 85 1.36 18.73 3.46
N GLU A 86 2.39 19.34 4.06
CA GLU A 86 3.71 19.47 3.46
C GLU A 86 4.41 18.11 3.33
N SER A 87 4.39 17.31 4.40
CA SER A 87 5.00 15.97 4.37
C SER A 87 4.26 15.05 3.41
N PHE A 88 2.93 15.16 3.37
CA PHE A 88 2.11 14.40 2.44
C PHE A 88 2.42 14.80 0.99
N ALA A 89 2.45 16.10 0.71
CA ALA A 89 2.72 16.60 -0.64
C ALA A 89 4.09 16.14 -1.14
N LYS A 90 5.09 16.15 -0.26
CA LYS A 90 6.44 15.68 -0.59
C LYS A 90 6.45 14.20 -0.95
N ALA A 91 5.81 13.37 -0.13
CA ALA A 91 5.70 11.94 -0.38
C ALA A 91 4.91 11.64 -1.66
N PHE A 92 3.81 12.33 -1.85
CA PHE A 92 2.95 12.21 -3.02
C PHE A 92 3.70 12.56 -4.31
N ARG A 93 4.40 13.71 -4.31
CA ARG A 93 5.19 14.16 -5.45
C ARG A 93 6.33 13.19 -5.78
N ARG A 94 6.98 12.63 -4.76
CA ARG A 94 8.04 11.63 -4.95
C ARG A 94 7.48 10.38 -5.63
N CYS A 95 6.27 9.99 -5.27
CA CYS A 95 5.62 8.79 -5.81
C CYS A 95 5.04 9.01 -7.21
N PHE A 96 4.36 10.14 -7.44
CA PHE A 96 3.59 10.37 -8.67
C PHE A 96 4.13 11.48 -9.56
N GLY A 97 5.14 12.21 -9.12
CA GLY A 97 5.76 13.27 -9.92
C GLY A 97 5.05 14.62 -9.87
N ILE A 98 3.88 14.69 -9.26
CA ILE A 98 3.11 15.94 -9.12
C ILE A 98 2.57 16.04 -7.69
N THR A 99 2.16 17.25 -7.29
CA THR A 99 1.59 17.47 -5.96
C THR A 99 0.11 17.03 -5.92
N PRO A 100 -0.43 16.76 -4.72
CA PRO A 100 -1.86 16.43 -4.60
C PRO A 100 -2.78 17.51 -5.18
N SER A 101 -2.45 18.79 -4.96
CA SER A 101 -3.25 19.91 -5.48
C SER A 101 -3.21 19.95 -7.01
N GLU A 102 -2.03 19.73 -7.60
CA GLU A 102 -1.89 19.67 -9.05
C GLU A 102 -2.68 18.50 -9.64
N ALA A 103 -2.62 17.35 -8.99
CA ALA A 103 -3.35 16.16 -9.43
C ALA A 103 -4.87 16.41 -9.46
N ARG A 104 -5.40 17.03 -8.42
CA ARG A 104 -6.83 17.35 -8.34
C ARG A 104 -7.23 18.44 -9.33
N GLN A 105 -6.43 19.49 -9.42
CA GLN A 105 -6.74 20.67 -10.22
C GLN A 105 -6.74 20.37 -11.72
N ASN A 106 -5.84 19.51 -12.15
CA ASN A 106 -5.66 19.19 -13.58
C ASN A 106 -6.38 17.92 -14.01
N ASP A 107 -7.12 17.29 -13.11
CA ASP A 107 -7.86 16.05 -13.36
C ASP A 107 -6.96 14.99 -14.03
N ILE A 108 -5.75 14.84 -13.52
CA ILE A 108 -4.76 13.91 -14.06
C ILE A 108 -5.02 12.51 -13.52
N GLU A 109 -5.11 11.54 -14.41
CA GLU A 109 -5.17 10.14 -14.05
C GLU A 109 -3.78 9.65 -13.67
N LEU A 110 -3.62 9.12 -12.46
CA LEU A 110 -2.34 8.67 -11.93
C LEU A 110 -2.23 7.14 -11.98
N GLU A 111 -1.03 6.66 -12.27
CA GLU A 111 -0.73 5.24 -12.12
C GLU A 111 -0.56 4.92 -10.65
N THR A 112 -1.55 4.26 -10.07
CA THR A 112 -1.54 3.88 -8.66
C THR A 112 -1.04 2.44 -8.50
N TRP A 113 -0.65 2.11 -7.26
CA TRP A 113 -0.17 0.77 -6.89
C TRP A 113 -1.36 -0.02 -6.35
N PRO A 114 -1.86 -1.03 -7.09
CA PRO A 114 -2.98 -1.83 -6.60
C PRO A 114 -2.54 -2.74 -5.47
N PRO A 115 -3.50 -3.23 -4.65
CA PRO A 115 -3.17 -4.22 -3.64
C PRO A 115 -2.71 -5.52 -4.29
N ILE A 116 -1.73 -6.18 -3.64
CA ILE A 116 -1.26 -7.48 -4.09
C ILE A 116 -2.34 -8.52 -3.79
N GLN A 117 -2.66 -9.34 -4.81
CA GLN A 117 -3.66 -10.40 -4.69
C GLN A 117 -3.00 -11.73 -5.04
N LEU A 118 -2.73 -12.53 -4.02
CA LEU A 118 -2.01 -13.79 -4.18
C LEU A 118 -2.77 -14.85 -4.97
N ALA A 119 -4.10 -14.83 -4.91
CA ALA A 119 -4.89 -15.75 -5.72
C ALA A 119 -4.56 -15.61 -7.21
N PHE A 120 -4.38 -14.37 -7.67
CA PHE A 120 -3.96 -14.11 -9.03
C PHE A 120 -2.53 -14.60 -9.29
N LEU A 121 -1.61 -14.34 -8.37
CA LEU A 121 -0.22 -14.80 -8.49
C LEU A 121 -0.14 -16.32 -8.49
N ALA A 122 -0.89 -16.98 -7.63
CA ALA A 122 -0.96 -18.45 -7.57
C ALA A 122 -1.44 -19.03 -8.91
N GLY A 123 -2.42 -18.40 -9.54
CA GLY A 123 -2.88 -18.80 -10.86
C GLY A 123 -1.80 -18.68 -11.92
N MET A 124 -1.00 -17.63 -11.87
CA MET A 124 0.09 -17.41 -12.81
C MET A 124 1.19 -18.46 -12.68
N TYR A 125 1.45 -18.95 -11.46
CA TYR A 125 2.53 -19.89 -11.19
C TYR A 125 2.08 -21.35 -11.15
N ASN A 126 0.81 -21.60 -11.42
CA ASN A 126 0.30 -22.96 -11.37
C ASN A 126 0.78 -23.74 -12.59
N PRO A 127 1.64 -24.76 -12.43
CA PRO A 127 2.18 -25.50 -13.56
C PRO A 127 1.17 -26.43 -14.24
N PHE A 128 -0.01 -26.59 -13.65
CA PHE A 128 -1.07 -27.43 -14.19
C PHE A 128 -2.14 -26.67 -14.97
N MET A 129 -1.95 -25.40 -15.11
CA MET A 129 -2.84 -24.56 -15.91
C MET A 129 -2.28 -24.30 -17.29
#